data_3e63fb34e3a4ccb327e0bd29d13f4d7a
#
_entry.id   3e63fb34e3a4ccb327e0bd29d13f4d7a
#
_cell.length_a   1.000
_cell.length_b   1.000
_cell.length_c   1.000
_cell.angle_alpha   90.00
_cell.angle_beta   90.00
_cell.angle_gamma   90.00
#
_symmetry.space_group_name_H-M   'P 1'
#
loop_
_entity.id
_entity.type
_entity.pdbx_description
1 polymer ?
#
loop_
_entity_poly.entity_id
_entity_poly.type
_entity_poly.pdbx_seq_one_letter_code
_entity_poly.pdbx_strand_id
1 'polypeptide(L)'
;MAVQIEHYRDMGEFDYGVVTQVTPLIRRVVCKNPTPFTYKGTGTYIVGQGRVAVIDPGPSLVSHVDDVLAALGPDEEVTHICITHTHSDHSAMTSRMQELTGAPSYGFGPHGAVREFDPNDKVDFSNYLTTDEKQKFDQEWDDLPDELKREGPDLSFVPDESVVDGDVMQGDGWTLRAIHTPGHCSNHICYYLAEENALFSGDHVMGWATSVVGPPDGSMQDYLASLRKLLPLEHDRYWPTHGPAIPEPIRYVQAFIAHREDREAQIMAYLRGGARQIADFVPEMYAKYDKRLWYPAANSVHAHILHLVETGRVNVVDGDAPRLTATYALA
;
A
#
# COMPACT_ATOMS: atom_id res chain seq x y z
N MET A 1 -16.11 -16.72 14.20
CA MET A 1 -16.67 -15.79 13.18
C MET A 1 -15.51 -14.97 12.67
N ALA A 2 -15.40 -14.76 11.36
CA ALA A 2 -14.32 -13.98 10.80
C ALA A 2 -14.34 -12.54 11.36
N VAL A 3 -13.16 -12.02 11.71
CA VAL A 3 -13.02 -10.63 12.15
C VAL A 3 -13.39 -9.71 10.97
N GLN A 4 -14.40 -8.87 11.16
CA GLN A 4 -14.82 -7.88 10.16
C GLN A 4 -14.28 -6.52 10.59
N ILE A 5 -13.65 -5.83 9.64
CA ILE A 5 -13.22 -4.44 9.81
C ILE A 5 -14.31 -3.55 9.26
N GLU A 6 -14.76 -2.59 10.05
CA GLU A 6 -15.63 -1.52 9.59
C GLU A 6 -14.75 -0.48 8.88
N HIS A 7 -14.75 -0.53 7.55
CA HIS A 7 -13.94 0.36 6.74
C HIS A 7 -14.58 1.74 6.59
N TYR A 8 -13.75 2.77 6.61
CA TYR A 8 -14.13 4.12 6.25
C TYR A 8 -14.32 4.22 4.74
N ARG A 9 -15.38 4.91 4.29
CA ARG A 9 -15.71 5.02 2.86
C ARG A 9 -15.85 6.46 2.39
N ASP A 10 -16.09 7.36 3.31
CA ASP A 10 -16.34 8.76 3.01
C ASP A 10 -15.04 9.55 2.95
N MET A 11 -14.72 10.07 1.76
CA MET A 11 -13.58 10.95 1.54
C MET A 11 -13.95 12.43 1.66
N GLY A 12 -15.21 12.74 1.95
CA GLY A 12 -15.77 14.08 1.80
C GLY A 12 -15.92 14.49 0.33
N GLU A 13 -16.32 15.74 0.11
CA GLU A 13 -16.37 16.31 -1.23
C GLU A 13 -14.97 16.63 -1.73
N PHE A 14 -14.65 16.21 -2.94
CA PHE A 14 -13.44 16.55 -3.65
C PHE A 14 -13.66 16.44 -5.17
N ASP A 15 -12.89 17.22 -5.92
CA ASP A 15 -12.76 17.09 -7.37
C ASP A 15 -11.35 16.59 -7.69
N TYR A 16 -11.20 15.76 -8.72
CA TYR A 16 -9.89 15.29 -9.18
C TYR A 16 -9.03 16.47 -9.65
N GLY A 17 -7.77 16.47 -9.23
CA GLY A 17 -6.81 17.53 -9.57
C GLY A 17 -7.05 18.85 -8.82
N VAL A 18 -8.08 18.95 -8.00
CA VAL A 18 -8.39 20.16 -7.23
C VAL A 18 -7.92 20.00 -5.79
N VAL A 19 -7.20 20.99 -5.28
CA VAL A 19 -6.69 20.99 -3.90
C VAL A 19 -7.84 21.10 -2.90
N THR A 20 -7.78 20.24 -1.87
CA THR A 20 -8.68 20.29 -0.71
C THR A 20 -7.86 20.57 0.54
N GLN A 21 -8.19 21.64 1.27
CA GLN A 21 -7.61 21.86 2.61
C GLN A 21 -8.26 20.88 3.58
N VAL A 22 -7.49 19.94 4.14
CA VAL A 22 -8.01 18.88 5.03
C VAL A 22 -7.73 19.18 6.49
N THR A 23 -6.64 19.91 6.79
CA THR A 23 -6.30 20.46 8.11
C THR A 23 -5.56 21.79 7.92
N PRO A 24 -5.24 22.55 8.98
CA PRO A 24 -4.47 23.80 8.84
C PRO A 24 -3.13 23.65 8.10
N LEU A 25 -2.41 22.52 8.28
CA LEU A 25 -1.11 22.27 7.65
C LEU A 25 -1.16 21.26 6.49
N ILE A 26 -2.27 20.59 6.25
CA ILE A 26 -2.36 19.52 5.26
C ILE A 26 -3.36 19.90 4.16
N ARG A 27 -2.90 19.90 2.94
CA ARG A 27 -3.71 19.95 1.71
C ARG A 27 -3.59 18.61 0.98
N ARG A 28 -4.65 18.22 0.27
CA ARG A 28 -4.67 17.00 -0.54
C ARG A 28 -5.13 17.30 -1.96
N VAL A 29 -4.43 16.73 -2.94
CA VAL A 29 -4.84 16.67 -4.35
C VAL A 29 -5.04 15.20 -4.71
N VAL A 30 -6.22 14.82 -5.20
CA VAL A 30 -6.53 13.44 -5.57
C VAL A 30 -6.31 13.25 -7.06
N CYS A 31 -5.43 12.32 -7.41
CA CYS A 31 -5.17 11.93 -8.80
C CYS A 31 -6.34 11.14 -9.38
N LYS A 32 -6.63 11.31 -10.67
CA LYS A 32 -7.68 10.55 -11.36
C LYS A 32 -7.17 9.20 -11.88
N ASN A 33 -6.78 8.34 -10.97
CA ASN A 33 -6.37 6.95 -11.25
C ASN A 33 -7.16 5.92 -10.41
N PRO A 34 -8.51 5.92 -10.43
CA PRO A 34 -9.29 4.96 -9.66
C PRO A 34 -9.13 3.55 -10.23
N THR A 35 -8.70 2.62 -9.38
CA THR A 35 -8.57 1.19 -9.65
C THR A 35 -9.09 0.39 -8.46
N PRO A 36 -9.20 -0.95 -8.56
CA PRO A 36 -9.48 -1.80 -7.39
C PRO A 36 -8.43 -1.71 -6.28
N PHE A 37 -7.25 -1.11 -6.52
CA PHE A 37 -6.17 -0.94 -5.53
C PHE A 37 -6.09 0.48 -4.99
N THR A 38 -6.42 1.49 -5.80
CA THR A 38 -6.31 2.90 -5.43
C THR A 38 -7.62 3.53 -4.94
N TYR A 39 -8.74 2.77 -4.95
CA TYR A 39 -10.09 3.24 -4.59
C TYR A 39 -10.56 4.39 -5.48
N LYS A 40 -10.48 5.62 -4.96
CA LYS A 40 -10.83 6.84 -5.70
C LYS A 40 -9.61 7.49 -6.36
N GLY A 41 -8.43 6.92 -6.21
CA GLY A 41 -7.17 7.42 -6.73
C GLY A 41 -6.13 7.71 -5.65
N THR A 42 -4.95 8.10 -6.10
CA THR A 42 -3.81 8.48 -5.25
C THR A 42 -4.01 9.89 -4.68
N GLY A 43 -3.89 10.04 -3.38
CA GLY A 43 -3.93 11.31 -2.68
C GLY A 43 -2.52 11.83 -2.43
N THR A 44 -2.06 12.80 -3.22
CA THR A 44 -0.84 13.53 -2.96
C THR A 44 -1.08 14.58 -1.88
N TYR A 45 -0.22 14.62 -0.86
CA TYR A 45 -0.35 15.59 0.22
C TYR A 45 0.70 16.71 0.10
N ILE A 46 0.25 17.95 0.36
CA ILE A 46 1.13 19.12 0.51
C ILE A 46 1.09 19.50 1.98
N VAL A 47 2.26 19.50 2.62
CA VAL A 47 2.39 19.74 4.07
C VAL A 47 3.10 21.07 4.32
N GLY A 48 2.48 21.90 5.15
CA GLY A 48 2.99 23.22 5.56
C GLY A 48 2.53 24.37 4.67
N GLN A 49 3.17 25.50 4.86
CA GLN A 49 3.02 26.77 4.14
C GLN A 49 4.42 27.37 3.93
N GLY A 50 4.60 28.19 2.91
CA GLY A 50 5.91 28.73 2.56
C GLY A 50 6.81 27.64 1.97
N ARG A 51 7.74 27.11 2.75
CA ARG A 51 8.57 25.95 2.37
C ARG A 51 7.84 24.66 2.68
N VAL A 52 7.25 24.03 1.67
CA VAL A 52 6.37 22.88 1.83
C VAL A 52 7.05 21.55 1.50
N ALA A 53 6.53 20.47 2.07
CA ALA A 53 6.79 19.11 1.62
C ALA A 53 5.63 18.60 0.75
N VAL A 54 5.95 17.78 -0.27
CA VAL A 54 4.99 16.99 -1.04
C VAL A 54 5.20 15.53 -0.71
N ILE A 55 4.13 14.82 -0.35
CA ILE A 55 4.18 13.38 -0.07
C ILE A 55 3.47 12.65 -1.21
N ASP A 56 4.16 11.66 -1.79
CA ASP A 56 3.74 10.81 -2.90
C ASP A 56 3.26 11.63 -4.12
N PRO A 57 4.15 12.05 -5.03
CA PRO A 57 3.81 12.88 -6.19
C PRO A 57 2.92 12.18 -7.22
N GLY A 58 2.67 10.88 -7.05
CA GLY A 58 1.63 10.15 -7.78
C GLY A 58 2.11 9.32 -8.96
N PRO A 59 1.13 8.73 -9.69
CA PRO A 59 1.39 7.87 -10.85
C PRO A 59 1.92 8.65 -12.05
N SER A 60 2.33 7.93 -13.11
CA SER A 60 2.87 8.49 -14.36
C SER A 60 1.84 9.34 -15.14
N LEU A 61 1.25 10.34 -14.47
CA LEU A 61 0.29 11.29 -15.04
C LEU A 61 0.83 12.72 -14.86
N VAL A 62 1.37 13.30 -15.95
CA VAL A 62 1.95 14.65 -15.93
C VAL A 62 0.95 15.69 -15.44
N SER A 63 -0.33 15.58 -15.84
CA SER A 63 -1.38 16.51 -15.40
C SER A 63 -1.54 16.56 -13.87
N HIS A 64 -1.28 15.44 -13.17
CA HIS A 64 -1.37 15.43 -11.72
C HIS A 64 -0.26 16.24 -11.05
N VAL A 65 0.96 16.21 -11.59
CA VAL A 65 2.03 17.08 -11.09
C VAL A 65 1.69 18.55 -11.32
N ASP A 66 1.15 18.88 -12.50
CA ASP A 66 0.70 20.24 -12.80
C ASP A 66 -0.40 20.69 -11.82
N ASP A 67 -1.36 19.82 -11.49
CA ASP A 67 -2.42 20.07 -10.50
C ASP A 67 -1.85 20.32 -9.10
N VAL A 68 -0.88 19.50 -8.67
CA VAL A 68 -0.20 19.64 -7.36
C VAL A 68 0.56 20.97 -7.30
N LEU A 69 1.28 21.35 -8.36
CA LEU A 69 2.01 22.62 -8.40
C LEU A 69 1.07 23.81 -8.49
N ALA A 70 -0.06 23.70 -9.18
CA ALA A 70 -1.09 24.75 -9.23
C ALA A 70 -1.78 24.97 -7.86
N ALA A 71 -1.70 23.98 -6.95
CA ALA A 71 -2.21 24.10 -5.59
C ALA A 71 -1.32 24.93 -4.65
N LEU A 72 -0.12 25.31 -5.09
CA LEU A 72 0.80 26.12 -4.32
C LEU A 72 0.41 27.60 -4.38
N GLY A 73 0.57 28.29 -3.26
CA GLY A 73 0.47 29.75 -3.21
C GLY A 73 1.64 30.45 -3.89
N PRO A 74 1.53 31.76 -4.17
CA PRO A 74 2.54 32.51 -4.91
C PRO A 74 3.90 32.62 -4.17
N ASP A 75 3.90 32.47 -2.86
CA ASP A 75 5.09 32.55 -1.99
C ASP A 75 5.48 31.18 -1.46
N GLU A 76 4.96 30.10 -2.03
CA GLU A 76 5.26 28.72 -1.61
C GLU A 76 6.26 28.06 -2.55
N GLU A 77 7.17 27.28 -1.99
CA GLU A 77 8.12 26.45 -2.72
C GLU A 77 8.13 25.01 -2.18
N VAL A 78 8.20 24.03 -3.06
CA VAL A 78 8.45 22.65 -2.67
C VAL A 78 9.92 22.51 -2.32
N THR A 79 10.21 22.08 -1.10
CA THR A 79 11.58 21.86 -0.60
C THR A 79 11.88 20.40 -0.30
N HIS A 80 10.85 19.57 -0.17
CA HIS A 80 10.97 18.14 0.11
C HIS A 80 9.93 17.37 -0.72
N ILE A 81 10.37 16.31 -1.39
CA ILE A 81 9.51 15.34 -2.06
C ILE A 81 9.66 14.02 -1.29
N CYS A 82 8.69 13.71 -0.45
CA CYS A 82 8.72 12.56 0.45
C CYS A 82 7.98 11.38 -0.18
N ILE A 83 8.63 10.23 -0.32
CA ILE A 83 8.06 9.03 -0.92
C ILE A 83 7.82 8.00 0.17
N THR A 84 6.57 7.54 0.30
CA THR A 84 6.23 6.52 1.30
C THR A 84 6.80 5.17 0.93
N HIS A 85 6.74 4.82 -0.35
CA HIS A 85 7.30 3.58 -0.89
C HIS A 85 7.38 3.64 -2.42
N THR A 86 8.00 2.64 -3.03
CA THR A 86 8.33 2.64 -4.45
C THR A 86 7.32 1.92 -5.34
N HIS A 87 6.02 1.95 -5.03
CA HIS A 87 5.06 1.63 -6.07
C HIS A 87 4.86 2.84 -6.99
N SER A 88 4.65 2.56 -8.27
CA SER A 88 4.63 3.59 -9.32
C SER A 88 3.51 4.62 -9.17
N ASP A 89 2.42 4.27 -8.52
CA ASP A 89 1.33 5.19 -8.21
C ASP A 89 1.65 6.16 -7.06
N HIS A 90 2.82 6.02 -6.42
CA HIS A 90 3.38 6.93 -5.42
C HIS A 90 4.61 7.68 -5.94
N SER A 91 5.55 6.98 -6.59
CA SER A 91 6.90 7.47 -6.88
C SER A 91 7.13 7.92 -8.33
N ALA A 92 6.32 7.49 -9.29
CA ALA A 92 6.64 7.64 -10.71
C ALA A 92 6.83 9.09 -11.19
N MET A 93 6.16 10.05 -10.58
CA MET A 93 6.27 11.46 -10.94
C MET A 93 7.35 12.24 -10.15
N THR A 94 8.13 11.53 -9.31
CA THR A 94 9.20 12.19 -8.52
C THR A 94 10.19 12.96 -9.38
N SER A 95 10.76 12.31 -10.39
CA SER A 95 11.73 12.97 -11.29
C SER A 95 11.14 14.20 -11.99
N ARG A 96 9.87 14.12 -12.41
CA ARG A 96 9.19 15.27 -13.04
C ARG A 96 8.99 16.42 -12.06
N MET A 97 8.61 16.12 -10.83
CA MET A 97 8.44 17.14 -9.79
C MET A 97 9.79 17.77 -9.42
N GLN A 98 10.86 16.99 -9.36
CA GLN A 98 12.23 17.48 -9.15
C GLN A 98 12.68 18.43 -10.26
N GLU A 99 12.45 18.09 -11.53
CA GLU A 99 12.75 18.94 -12.67
C GLU A 99 12.09 20.32 -12.57
N LEU A 100 10.85 20.37 -12.08
CA LEU A 100 10.05 21.59 -12.02
C LEU A 100 10.32 22.44 -10.76
N THR A 101 10.71 21.81 -9.65
CA THR A 101 10.83 22.46 -8.34
C THR A 101 12.28 22.62 -7.89
N GLY A 102 13.18 21.77 -8.36
CA GLY A 102 14.56 21.67 -7.85
C GLY A 102 14.65 21.01 -6.47
N ALA A 103 13.54 20.52 -5.89
CA ALA A 103 13.52 19.92 -4.57
C ALA A 103 14.10 18.50 -4.60
N PRO A 104 14.90 18.09 -3.60
CA PRO A 104 15.37 16.72 -3.48
C PRO A 104 14.23 15.76 -3.04
N SER A 105 14.38 14.49 -3.42
CA SER A 105 13.49 13.41 -3.00
C SER A 105 14.03 12.70 -1.76
N TYR A 106 13.11 12.34 -0.86
CA TYR A 106 13.36 11.63 0.39
C TYR A 106 12.58 10.32 0.40
N GLY A 107 13.22 9.22 0.76
CA GLY A 107 12.59 7.90 0.88
C GLY A 107 13.51 6.92 1.60
N PHE A 108 13.02 5.75 1.97
CA PHE A 108 13.85 4.76 2.66
C PHE A 108 15.03 4.28 1.79
N GLY A 109 14.76 4.09 0.51
CA GLY A 109 15.74 3.58 -0.46
C GLY A 109 15.07 3.07 -1.72
N PRO A 110 15.82 2.46 -2.63
CA PRO A 110 15.25 1.82 -3.81
C PRO A 110 14.33 0.67 -3.41
N HIS A 111 13.53 0.19 -4.38
CA HIS A 111 12.72 -1.02 -4.17
C HIS A 111 13.62 -2.17 -3.70
N GLY A 112 13.14 -2.95 -2.75
CA GLY A 112 13.90 -4.04 -2.15
C GLY A 112 14.32 -5.09 -3.18
N ALA A 113 15.25 -5.95 -2.80
CA ALA A 113 15.71 -7.02 -3.67
C ALA A 113 14.51 -7.88 -4.08
N VAL A 114 14.14 -7.79 -5.36
CA VAL A 114 13.14 -8.66 -5.96
C VAL A 114 13.69 -10.08 -5.86
N ARG A 115 13.06 -10.95 -5.06
CA ARG A 115 13.34 -12.39 -5.17
C ARG A 115 13.13 -12.75 -6.65
N GLU A 116 14.00 -13.60 -7.20
CA GLU A 116 13.78 -14.11 -8.56
C GLU A 116 12.37 -14.71 -8.62
N PHE A 117 11.47 -13.97 -9.25
CA PHE A 117 10.09 -14.40 -9.41
C PHE A 117 10.06 -15.47 -10.49
N ASP A 118 9.67 -16.68 -10.14
CA ASP A 118 9.40 -17.72 -11.14
C ASP A 118 8.10 -17.37 -11.87
N PRO A 119 8.16 -16.99 -13.16
CA PRO A 119 6.95 -16.68 -13.93
C PRO A 119 6.00 -17.88 -14.07
N ASN A 120 6.47 -19.10 -13.76
CA ASN A 120 5.67 -20.32 -13.78
C ASN A 120 5.01 -20.59 -12.41
N ASP A 121 5.40 -19.91 -11.34
CA ASP A 121 4.77 -20.03 -10.03
C ASP A 121 3.49 -19.17 -9.95
N LYS A 122 2.49 -19.53 -10.77
CA LYS A 122 1.21 -18.83 -10.89
C LYS A 122 0.04 -19.74 -10.56
N VAL A 123 -0.86 -19.26 -9.72
CA VAL A 123 -2.16 -19.91 -9.51
C VAL A 123 -3.09 -19.58 -10.68
N ASP A 124 -3.75 -20.59 -11.22
CA ASP A 124 -4.74 -20.43 -12.28
C ASP A 124 -6.17 -20.58 -11.73
N PHE A 125 -6.91 -19.50 -11.75
CA PHE A 125 -8.33 -19.47 -11.38
C PHE A 125 -9.27 -19.45 -12.61
N SER A 126 -8.76 -19.67 -13.82
CA SER A 126 -9.55 -19.57 -15.05
C SER A 126 -10.76 -20.51 -15.09
N ASN A 127 -10.67 -21.67 -14.40
CA ASN A 127 -11.76 -22.64 -14.30
C ASN A 127 -12.94 -22.16 -13.43
N TYR A 128 -12.74 -21.12 -12.64
CA TYR A 128 -13.78 -20.52 -11.80
C TYR A 128 -14.46 -19.31 -12.46
N LEU A 129 -13.99 -18.90 -13.64
CA LEU A 129 -14.53 -17.76 -14.39
C LEU A 129 -15.42 -18.26 -15.54
N THR A 130 -16.58 -17.65 -15.70
CA THR A 130 -17.40 -17.81 -16.89
C THR A 130 -16.76 -17.11 -18.09
N THR A 131 -17.19 -17.47 -19.31
CA THR A 131 -16.71 -16.81 -20.52
C THR A 131 -17.00 -15.31 -20.50
N ASP A 132 -18.19 -14.91 -20.02
CA ASP A 132 -18.60 -13.50 -19.93
C ASP A 132 -17.75 -12.73 -18.89
N GLU A 133 -17.42 -13.35 -17.75
CA GLU A 133 -16.53 -12.73 -16.75
C GLU A 133 -15.13 -12.52 -17.32
N LYS A 134 -14.58 -13.49 -18.05
CA LYS A 134 -13.26 -13.36 -18.71
C LYS A 134 -13.26 -12.21 -19.72
N GLN A 135 -14.24 -12.18 -20.63
CA GLN A 135 -14.35 -11.11 -21.62
C GLN A 135 -14.49 -9.72 -20.98
N LYS A 136 -15.29 -9.62 -19.89
CA LYS A 136 -15.45 -8.38 -19.16
C LYS A 136 -14.14 -7.93 -18.51
N PHE A 137 -13.38 -8.85 -17.92
CA PHE A 137 -12.09 -8.52 -17.29
C PHE A 137 -11.04 -8.07 -18.31
N ASP A 138 -10.99 -8.76 -19.45
CA ASP A 138 -10.11 -8.39 -20.56
C ASP A 138 -10.46 -7.00 -21.09
N GLN A 139 -11.77 -6.70 -21.28
CA GLN A 139 -12.23 -5.39 -21.75
C GLN A 139 -11.90 -4.28 -20.73
N GLU A 140 -12.19 -4.51 -19.45
CA GLU A 140 -11.86 -3.52 -18.40
C GLU A 140 -10.36 -3.24 -18.32
N TRP A 141 -9.51 -4.25 -18.55
CA TRP A 141 -8.07 -4.08 -18.63
C TRP A 141 -7.66 -3.30 -19.88
N ASP A 142 -8.26 -3.62 -21.04
CA ASP A 142 -7.95 -2.94 -22.31
C ASP A 142 -8.37 -1.46 -22.27
N ASP A 143 -9.45 -1.14 -21.58
CA ASP A 143 -9.99 0.21 -21.43
C ASP A 143 -9.17 1.10 -20.47
N LEU A 144 -8.27 0.52 -19.66
CA LEU A 144 -7.39 1.31 -18.81
C LEU A 144 -6.38 2.09 -19.67
N PRO A 145 -6.06 3.35 -19.31
CA PRO A 145 -4.92 4.08 -19.89
C PRO A 145 -3.62 3.29 -19.76
N ASP A 146 -2.77 3.32 -20.78
CA ASP A 146 -1.52 2.55 -20.79
C ASP A 146 -0.58 2.92 -19.63
N GLU A 147 -0.65 4.16 -19.17
CA GLU A 147 0.08 4.65 -18.01
C GLU A 147 -0.32 3.93 -16.73
N LEU A 148 -1.62 3.60 -16.59
CA LEU A 148 -2.17 2.91 -15.41
C LEU A 148 -2.03 1.38 -15.51
N LYS A 149 -1.82 0.81 -16.70
CA LYS A 149 -1.52 -0.62 -16.88
C LYS A 149 -0.15 -1.03 -16.33
N ARG A 150 0.70 -0.06 -16.02
CA ARG A 150 2.07 -0.25 -15.53
C ARG A 150 2.18 -0.09 -14.01
N GLU A 151 1.07 -0.02 -13.28
CA GLU A 151 1.12 0.04 -11.83
C GLU A 151 1.83 -1.19 -11.26
N GLY A 152 2.81 -0.95 -10.40
CA GLY A 152 3.65 -1.96 -9.80
C GLY A 152 4.90 -1.34 -9.17
N PRO A 153 5.90 -2.15 -8.78
CA PRO A 153 7.12 -1.62 -8.19
C PRO A 153 7.92 -0.78 -9.20
N ASP A 154 8.27 0.44 -8.83
CA ASP A 154 9.21 1.27 -9.57
C ASP A 154 10.64 0.88 -9.20
N LEU A 155 11.23 0.01 -10.00
CA LEU A 155 12.58 -0.49 -9.80
C LEU A 155 13.67 0.54 -10.18
N SER A 156 13.28 1.64 -10.81
CA SER A 156 14.21 2.68 -11.24
C SER A 156 14.34 3.81 -10.22
N PHE A 157 13.39 3.93 -9.29
CA PHE A 157 13.40 4.98 -8.29
C PHE A 157 14.52 4.76 -7.25
N VAL A 158 15.31 5.81 -7.06
CA VAL A 158 16.29 5.94 -5.97
C VAL A 158 16.14 7.34 -5.40
N PRO A 159 15.87 7.51 -4.09
CA PRO A 159 15.79 8.84 -3.49
C PRO A 159 17.16 9.54 -3.50
N ASP A 160 17.16 10.87 -3.60
CA ASP A 160 18.39 11.64 -3.44
C ASP A 160 18.92 11.55 -2.01
N GLU A 161 18.00 11.56 -1.04
CA GLU A 161 18.29 11.48 0.38
C GLU A 161 17.57 10.25 0.97
N SER A 162 18.36 9.27 1.39
CA SER A 162 17.81 8.12 2.12
C SER A 162 17.47 8.52 3.55
N VAL A 163 16.24 8.18 3.99
CA VAL A 163 15.79 8.40 5.36
C VAL A 163 15.56 7.07 6.06
N VAL A 164 15.95 7.00 7.32
CA VAL A 164 15.77 5.82 8.17
C VAL A 164 14.78 6.10 9.30
N ASP A 165 14.47 5.07 10.06
CA ASP A 165 13.54 5.15 11.18
C ASP A 165 13.98 6.21 12.20
N GLY A 166 13.14 7.19 12.46
CA GLY A 166 13.39 8.29 13.41
C GLY A 166 13.99 9.55 12.80
N ASP A 167 14.43 9.53 11.55
CA ASP A 167 14.92 10.73 10.87
C ASP A 167 13.87 11.82 10.79
N VAL A 168 14.32 13.08 10.83
CA VAL A 168 13.44 14.25 10.90
C VAL A 168 13.75 15.20 9.75
N MET A 169 12.71 15.57 9.01
CA MET A 169 12.70 16.62 8.00
C MET A 169 11.90 17.81 8.50
N GLN A 170 12.30 19.01 8.16
CA GLN A 170 11.68 20.23 8.67
C GLN A 170 11.54 21.30 7.59
N GLY A 171 10.44 22.04 7.65
CA GLY A 171 10.22 23.26 6.89
C GLY A 171 9.62 24.35 7.77
N ASP A 172 8.94 25.30 7.14
CA ASP A 172 8.38 26.45 7.84
C ASP A 172 7.12 26.02 8.62
N GLY A 173 7.29 25.81 9.94
CA GLY A 173 6.21 25.46 10.85
C GLY A 173 5.68 24.03 10.72
N TRP A 174 6.44 23.12 10.14
CA TRP A 174 6.13 21.68 10.11
C TRP A 174 7.38 20.82 10.33
N THR A 175 7.16 19.68 10.95
CA THR A 175 8.17 18.66 11.26
C THR A 175 7.64 17.28 10.88
N LEU A 176 8.26 16.62 9.91
CA LEU A 176 7.98 15.25 9.53
C LEU A 176 9.04 14.30 10.12
N ARG A 177 8.59 13.29 10.86
CA ARG A 177 9.46 12.21 11.33
C ARG A 177 9.17 10.95 10.52
N ALA A 178 10.22 10.33 10.01
CA ALA A 178 10.16 9.07 9.30
C ALA A 178 9.95 7.91 10.29
N ILE A 179 9.02 7.01 9.99
CA ILE A 179 8.75 5.77 10.73
C ILE A 179 8.81 4.63 9.73
N HIS A 180 9.88 3.84 9.76
CA HIS A 180 10.01 2.69 8.87
C HIS A 180 9.00 1.61 9.25
N THR A 181 8.15 1.26 8.29
CA THR A 181 7.02 0.32 8.42
C THR A 181 7.01 -0.70 7.30
N PRO A 182 8.03 -1.57 7.21
CA PRO A 182 8.08 -2.59 6.17
C PRO A 182 6.91 -3.57 6.29
N GLY A 183 6.58 -4.21 5.18
CA GLY A 183 5.59 -5.28 5.14
C GLY A 183 4.68 -5.25 3.93
N HIS A 184 4.08 -4.11 3.57
CA HIS A 184 3.45 -3.93 2.25
C HIS A 184 4.52 -4.06 1.16
N CYS A 185 5.62 -3.34 1.32
CA CYS A 185 6.91 -3.56 0.68
C CYS A 185 8.04 -3.28 1.69
N SER A 186 9.26 -3.68 1.37
CA SER A 186 10.41 -3.61 2.30
C SER A 186 10.84 -2.19 2.61
N ASN A 187 10.67 -1.26 1.68
CA ASN A 187 11.09 0.14 1.79
C ASN A 187 9.98 1.10 2.23
N HIS A 188 8.85 0.58 2.73
CA HIS A 188 7.74 1.42 3.15
C HIS A 188 8.08 2.25 4.38
N ILE A 189 7.76 3.53 4.33
CA ILE A 189 7.94 4.49 5.41
C ILE A 189 6.67 5.32 5.61
N CYS A 190 6.24 5.49 6.84
CA CYS A 190 5.21 6.45 7.20
C CYS A 190 5.87 7.77 7.62
N TYR A 191 5.19 8.90 7.42
CA TYR A 191 5.65 10.21 7.86
C TYR A 191 4.73 10.77 8.95
N TYR A 192 5.29 11.05 10.11
CA TYR A 192 4.56 11.62 11.23
C TYR A 192 4.72 13.14 11.28
N LEU A 193 3.61 13.87 11.17
CA LEU A 193 3.55 15.33 11.31
C LEU A 193 3.33 15.67 12.78
N ALA A 194 4.35 16.25 13.40
CA ALA A 194 4.38 16.48 14.85
C ALA A 194 3.36 17.55 15.30
N GLU A 195 3.18 18.61 14.52
CA GLU A 195 2.33 19.76 14.84
C GLU A 195 0.84 19.41 14.89
N GLU A 196 0.42 18.36 14.18
CA GLU A 196 -0.98 17.93 14.13
C GLU A 196 -1.21 16.52 14.70
N ASN A 197 -0.18 15.90 15.32
CA ASN A 197 -0.20 14.51 15.78
C ASN A 197 -0.80 13.55 14.74
N ALA A 198 -0.44 13.74 13.49
CA ALA A 198 -1.01 13.05 12.35
C ALA A 198 0.05 12.19 11.61
N LEU A 199 -0.37 11.04 11.09
CA LEU A 199 0.50 10.13 10.36
C LEU A 199 0.05 9.99 8.89
N PHE A 200 0.94 10.26 7.96
CA PHE A 200 0.79 9.83 6.57
C PHE A 200 1.17 8.36 6.49
N SER A 201 0.18 7.50 6.38
CA SER A 201 0.36 6.06 6.52
C SER A 201 0.69 5.34 5.21
N GLY A 202 0.76 6.07 4.09
CA GLY A 202 0.98 5.44 2.78
C GLY A 202 -0.03 4.31 2.56
N ASP A 203 0.49 3.17 2.16
CA ASP A 203 -0.29 1.94 1.96
C ASP A 203 -0.17 0.94 3.11
N HIS A 204 0.51 1.32 4.20
CA HIS A 204 0.62 0.46 5.37
C HIS A 204 -0.71 0.29 6.10
N VAL A 205 -1.49 1.37 6.25
CA VAL A 205 -2.85 1.33 6.82
C VAL A 205 -3.76 2.20 5.99
N MET A 206 -4.69 1.58 5.25
CA MET A 206 -5.68 2.26 4.41
C MET A 206 -7.06 2.22 5.05
N GLY A 207 -7.82 3.32 4.95
CA GLY A 207 -9.15 3.42 5.56
C GLY A 207 -10.22 2.56 4.90
N TRP A 208 -10.12 2.34 3.59
CA TRP A 208 -11.18 1.73 2.76
C TRP A 208 -11.03 0.21 2.58
N ALA A 209 -9.83 -0.33 2.74
CA ALA A 209 -9.51 -1.75 2.58
C ALA A 209 -8.31 -2.13 3.45
N THR A 210 -8.08 -3.43 3.62
CA THR A 210 -6.82 -3.91 4.18
C THR A 210 -5.71 -3.84 3.13
N SER A 211 -4.51 -3.45 3.56
CA SER A 211 -3.34 -3.36 2.69
C SER A 211 -3.02 -4.67 2.01
N VAL A 212 -2.55 -4.61 0.79
CA VAL A 212 -2.01 -5.79 0.10
C VAL A 212 -0.61 -6.08 0.64
N VAL A 213 -0.38 -7.32 1.04
CA VAL A 213 0.94 -7.82 1.43
C VAL A 213 1.20 -9.06 0.59
N GLY A 214 2.19 -8.99 -0.27
CA GLY A 214 2.47 -10.09 -1.19
C GLY A 214 3.95 -10.21 -1.54
N PRO A 215 4.51 -11.44 -1.55
CA PRO A 215 5.85 -11.68 -2.03
C PRO A 215 5.98 -11.22 -3.52
N PRO A 216 7.20 -10.88 -4.00
CA PRO A 216 8.48 -11.15 -3.34
C PRO A 216 8.91 -10.11 -2.30
N ASP A 217 8.44 -8.86 -2.36
CA ASP A 217 8.91 -7.79 -1.47
C ASP A 217 8.05 -7.64 -0.21
N GLY A 218 6.77 -7.96 -0.28
CA GLY A 218 5.86 -7.91 0.87
C GLY A 218 6.10 -9.06 1.86
N SER A 219 6.10 -8.74 3.17
CA SER A 219 6.32 -9.67 4.28
C SER A 219 5.23 -9.53 5.34
N MET A 220 4.51 -10.61 5.63
CA MET A 220 3.47 -10.60 6.66
C MET A 220 4.05 -10.48 8.07
N GLN A 221 5.24 -11.05 8.31
CA GLN A 221 5.97 -10.90 9.57
C GLN A 221 6.28 -9.43 9.85
N ASP A 222 6.91 -8.76 8.88
CA ASP A 222 7.29 -7.35 9.01
C ASP A 222 6.07 -6.46 9.08
N TYR A 223 5.02 -6.76 8.31
CA TYR A 223 3.76 -6.03 8.33
C TYR A 223 3.12 -6.04 9.72
N LEU A 224 3.01 -7.22 10.35
CA LEU A 224 2.47 -7.35 11.71
C LEU A 224 3.36 -6.65 12.76
N ALA A 225 4.68 -6.74 12.61
CA ALA A 225 5.63 -6.03 13.48
C ALA A 225 5.47 -4.52 13.35
N SER A 226 5.33 -4.01 12.12
CA SER A 226 5.11 -2.58 11.82
C SER A 226 3.77 -2.07 12.35
N LEU A 227 2.69 -2.84 12.21
CA LEU A 227 1.40 -2.49 12.82
C LEU A 227 1.50 -2.38 14.35
N ARG A 228 2.18 -3.34 15.00
CA ARG A 228 2.39 -3.30 16.45
C ARG A 228 3.27 -2.13 16.89
N LYS A 229 4.26 -1.74 16.08
CA LYS A 229 5.13 -0.58 16.31
C LYS A 229 4.34 0.73 16.34
N LEU A 230 3.26 0.85 15.56
CA LEU A 230 2.44 2.06 15.50
C LEU A 230 1.53 2.24 16.74
N LEU A 231 1.13 1.15 17.42
CA LEU A 231 0.16 1.21 18.53
C LEU A 231 0.56 2.15 19.69
N PRO A 232 1.83 2.16 20.19
CA PRO A 232 2.21 2.99 21.32
C PRO A 232 2.43 4.47 20.96
N LEU A 233 2.33 4.84 19.68
CA LEU A 233 2.61 6.20 19.21
C LEU A 233 1.40 7.14 19.37
N GLU A 234 0.21 6.59 19.59
CA GLU A 234 -1.03 7.31 19.94
C GLU A 234 -1.35 8.52 19.05
N HIS A 235 -1.15 8.37 17.72
CA HIS A 235 -1.50 9.40 16.76
C HIS A 235 -3.02 9.66 16.72
N ASP A 236 -3.42 10.90 16.52
CA ASP A 236 -4.83 11.30 16.52
C ASP A 236 -5.52 10.92 15.20
N ARG A 237 -4.77 10.89 14.08
CA ARG A 237 -5.32 10.63 12.75
C ARG A 237 -4.29 10.04 11.80
N TYR A 238 -4.76 9.14 10.91
CA TYR A 238 -3.96 8.71 9.76
C TYR A 238 -4.53 9.28 8.47
N TRP A 239 -3.59 9.65 7.58
CA TRP A 239 -3.84 10.10 6.21
C TRP A 239 -3.21 9.10 5.26
N PRO A 240 -3.97 8.09 4.79
CA PRO A 240 -3.45 7.13 3.82
C PRO A 240 -3.38 7.74 2.43
N THR A 241 -2.51 7.20 1.58
CA THR A 241 -2.42 7.64 0.19
C THR A 241 -3.69 7.29 -0.58
N HIS A 242 -4.34 6.16 -0.25
CA HIS A 242 -5.61 5.77 -0.86
C HIS A 242 -6.76 5.78 0.13
N GLY A 243 -7.85 6.45 -0.24
CA GLY A 243 -9.09 6.47 0.51
C GLY A 243 -9.19 7.56 1.57
N PRO A 244 -10.15 7.44 2.50
CA PRO A 244 -10.43 8.45 3.51
C PRO A 244 -9.45 8.42 4.67
N ALA A 245 -9.37 9.53 5.40
CA ALA A 245 -8.67 9.60 6.68
C ALA A 245 -9.21 8.61 7.71
N ILE A 246 -8.36 8.18 8.62
CA ILE A 246 -8.67 7.25 9.71
C ILE A 246 -8.68 8.04 11.02
N PRO A 247 -9.86 8.33 11.59
CA PRO A 247 -10.01 9.17 12.78
C PRO A 247 -9.74 8.45 14.11
N GLU A 248 -9.78 7.11 14.12
CA GLU A 248 -9.52 6.27 15.30
C GLU A 248 -8.40 5.25 15.02
N PRO A 249 -7.15 5.73 14.77
CA PRO A 249 -6.11 4.87 14.23
C PRO A 249 -5.74 3.69 15.13
N ILE A 250 -5.68 3.87 16.44
CA ILE A 250 -5.30 2.79 17.38
C ILE A 250 -6.28 1.63 17.28
N ARG A 251 -7.59 1.91 17.37
CA ARG A 251 -8.64 0.90 17.26
C ARG A 251 -8.59 0.21 15.88
N TYR A 252 -8.32 1.00 14.83
CA TYR A 252 -8.29 0.51 13.46
C TYR A 252 -7.08 -0.40 13.21
N VAL A 253 -5.89 -0.01 13.69
CA VAL A 253 -4.68 -0.85 13.64
C VAL A 253 -4.86 -2.16 14.43
N GLN A 254 -5.49 -2.11 15.61
CA GLN A 254 -5.85 -3.34 16.36
C GLN A 254 -6.76 -4.26 15.56
N ALA A 255 -7.75 -3.70 14.84
CA ALA A 255 -8.64 -4.47 13.98
C ALA A 255 -7.87 -5.09 12.79
N PHE A 256 -6.89 -4.39 12.22
CA PHE A 256 -6.00 -4.93 11.18
C PHE A 256 -5.19 -6.12 11.69
N ILE A 257 -4.56 -6.01 12.86
CA ILE A 257 -3.80 -7.11 13.48
C ILE A 257 -4.73 -8.31 13.70
N ALA A 258 -5.87 -8.10 14.35
CA ALA A 258 -6.84 -9.18 14.61
C ALA A 258 -7.34 -9.84 13.31
N HIS A 259 -7.55 -9.07 12.25
CA HIS A 259 -7.93 -9.61 10.94
C HIS A 259 -6.82 -10.49 10.33
N ARG A 260 -5.55 -10.07 10.42
CA ARG A 260 -4.42 -10.87 9.92
C ARG A 260 -4.26 -12.17 10.70
N GLU A 261 -4.36 -12.11 12.03
CA GLU A 261 -4.32 -13.29 12.90
C GLU A 261 -5.50 -14.26 12.63
N ASP A 262 -6.70 -13.73 12.38
CA ASP A 262 -7.87 -14.53 11.98
C ASP A 262 -7.66 -15.21 10.61
N ARG A 263 -7.01 -14.52 9.64
CA ARG A 263 -6.64 -15.13 8.35
C ARG A 263 -5.69 -16.31 8.53
N GLU A 264 -4.68 -16.21 9.39
CA GLU A 264 -3.81 -17.35 9.72
C GLU A 264 -4.59 -18.50 10.37
N ALA A 265 -5.48 -18.19 11.31
CA ALA A 265 -6.32 -19.18 11.94
C ALA A 265 -7.22 -19.91 10.92
N GLN A 266 -7.75 -19.22 9.91
CA GLN A 266 -8.51 -19.80 8.81
C GLN A 266 -7.63 -20.73 7.95
N ILE A 267 -6.44 -20.28 7.53
CA ILE A 267 -5.48 -21.10 6.76
C ILE A 267 -5.16 -22.39 7.53
N MET A 268 -4.81 -22.26 8.81
CA MET A 268 -4.55 -23.41 9.68
C MET A 268 -5.76 -24.36 9.80
N ALA A 269 -6.99 -23.82 9.79
CA ALA A 269 -8.20 -24.64 9.81
C ALA A 269 -8.38 -25.44 8.51
N TYR A 270 -8.10 -24.85 7.36
CA TYR A 270 -8.11 -25.56 6.08
C TYR A 270 -7.09 -26.69 6.05
N LEU A 271 -5.87 -26.43 6.53
CA LEU A 271 -4.79 -27.41 6.54
C LEU A 271 -5.03 -28.58 7.52
N ARG A 272 -5.93 -28.45 8.53
CA ARG A 272 -6.35 -29.59 9.38
C ARG A 272 -7.06 -30.70 8.59
N GLY A 273 -7.65 -30.36 7.47
CA GLY A 273 -8.28 -31.32 6.56
C GLY A 273 -7.30 -32.11 5.68
N GLY A 274 -6.00 -31.88 5.82
CA GLY A 274 -4.95 -32.49 5.01
C GLY A 274 -4.14 -31.46 4.22
N ALA A 275 -3.11 -31.94 3.54
CA ALA A 275 -2.24 -31.08 2.71
C ALA A 275 -3.02 -30.46 1.54
N ARG A 276 -2.78 -29.17 1.29
CA ARG A 276 -3.49 -28.39 0.25
C ARG A 276 -2.59 -27.36 -0.41
N GLN A 277 -2.98 -26.96 -1.62
CA GLN A 277 -2.42 -25.81 -2.31
C GLN A 277 -3.24 -24.53 -2.04
N ILE A 278 -2.64 -23.37 -2.26
CA ILE A 278 -3.33 -22.07 -2.11
C ILE A 278 -4.55 -21.98 -3.03
N ALA A 279 -4.45 -22.54 -4.23
CA ALA A 279 -5.56 -22.60 -5.19
C ALA A 279 -6.82 -23.33 -4.65
N ASP A 280 -6.66 -24.23 -3.69
CA ASP A 280 -7.77 -25.02 -3.17
C ASP A 280 -8.64 -24.22 -2.20
N PHE A 281 -8.06 -23.30 -1.42
CA PHE A 281 -8.81 -22.59 -0.39
C PHE A 281 -9.09 -21.12 -0.66
N VAL A 282 -8.38 -20.47 -1.60
CA VAL A 282 -8.69 -19.09 -1.99
C VAL A 282 -10.14 -18.92 -2.49
N PRO A 283 -10.68 -19.82 -3.38
CA PRO A 283 -12.06 -19.71 -3.81
C PRO A 283 -13.09 -19.81 -2.68
N GLU A 284 -12.79 -20.59 -1.63
CA GLU A 284 -13.65 -20.71 -0.46
C GLU A 284 -13.54 -19.51 0.48
N MET A 285 -12.32 -19.06 0.76
CA MET A 285 -12.04 -17.90 1.63
C MET A 285 -12.57 -16.59 1.05
N TYR A 286 -12.52 -16.44 -0.26
CA TYR A 286 -12.84 -15.22 -0.99
C TYR A 286 -14.12 -15.35 -1.86
N ALA A 287 -14.97 -16.35 -1.62
CA ALA A 287 -16.19 -16.59 -2.37
C ALA A 287 -17.14 -15.38 -2.48
N LYS A 288 -17.10 -14.47 -1.49
CA LYS A 288 -17.95 -13.26 -1.41
C LYS A 288 -17.34 -12.04 -2.09
N TYR A 289 -16.09 -12.14 -2.53
CA TYR A 289 -15.35 -11.05 -3.14
C TYR A 289 -15.35 -11.20 -4.66
N ASP A 290 -15.13 -10.07 -5.35
CA ASP A 290 -14.93 -10.08 -6.79
C ASP A 290 -13.78 -11.00 -7.18
N LYS A 291 -13.99 -11.86 -8.16
CA LYS A 291 -13.01 -12.86 -8.60
C LYS A 291 -11.73 -12.22 -9.17
N ARG A 292 -11.79 -10.96 -9.64
CA ARG A 292 -10.60 -10.17 -10.03
C ARG A 292 -9.59 -10.05 -8.90
N LEU A 293 -10.07 -10.09 -7.65
CA LEU A 293 -9.24 -9.99 -6.46
C LEU A 293 -8.67 -11.34 -5.97
N TRP A 294 -9.01 -12.46 -6.62
CA TRP A 294 -8.54 -13.78 -6.17
C TRP A 294 -7.04 -13.97 -6.38
N TYR A 295 -6.49 -13.40 -7.45
CA TYR A 295 -5.04 -13.47 -7.68
C TYR A 295 -4.25 -12.64 -6.63
N PRO A 296 -4.54 -11.36 -6.39
CA PRO A 296 -3.94 -10.63 -5.28
C PRO A 296 -4.26 -11.26 -3.91
N ALA A 297 -5.43 -11.88 -3.73
CA ALA A 297 -5.76 -12.63 -2.53
C ALA A 297 -4.86 -13.85 -2.34
N ALA A 298 -4.56 -14.59 -3.41
CA ALA A 298 -3.62 -15.72 -3.37
C ALA A 298 -2.22 -15.28 -2.94
N ASN A 299 -1.73 -14.14 -3.45
CA ASN A 299 -0.46 -13.56 -3.01
C ASN A 299 -0.49 -13.17 -1.52
N SER A 300 -1.58 -12.57 -1.03
CA SER A 300 -1.74 -12.29 0.40
C SER A 300 -1.81 -13.55 1.26
N VAL A 301 -2.47 -14.59 0.80
CA VAL A 301 -2.49 -15.91 1.47
C VAL A 301 -1.10 -16.52 1.47
N HIS A 302 -0.36 -16.39 0.36
CA HIS A 302 1.04 -16.85 0.29
C HIS A 302 1.92 -16.12 1.32
N ALA A 303 1.79 -14.82 1.47
CA ALA A 303 2.51 -14.07 2.51
C ALA A 303 2.20 -14.59 3.93
N HIS A 304 0.94 -14.91 4.22
CA HIS A 304 0.57 -15.55 5.48
C HIS A 304 1.20 -16.95 5.65
N ILE A 305 1.20 -17.74 4.59
CA ILE A 305 1.81 -19.08 4.61
C ILE A 305 3.31 -18.99 4.83
N LEU A 306 4.01 -18.04 4.18
CA LEU A 306 5.43 -17.81 4.42
C LEU A 306 5.71 -17.53 5.89
N HIS A 307 4.94 -16.64 6.52
CA HIS A 307 5.06 -16.38 7.96
C HIS A 307 4.75 -17.63 8.81
N LEU A 308 3.75 -18.44 8.43
CA LEU A 308 3.45 -19.68 9.13
C LEU A 308 4.56 -20.74 8.98
N VAL A 309 5.25 -20.78 7.83
CA VAL A 309 6.42 -21.65 7.60
C VAL A 309 7.62 -21.16 8.42
N GLU A 310 7.91 -19.88 8.39
CA GLU A 310 9.00 -19.25 9.16
C GLU A 310 8.84 -19.46 10.67
N THR A 311 7.58 -19.47 11.15
CA THR A 311 7.25 -19.72 12.57
C THR A 311 7.08 -21.22 12.90
N GLY A 312 7.37 -22.13 11.97
CA GLY A 312 7.32 -23.57 12.17
C GLY A 312 5.93 -24.13 12.42
N ARG A 313 4.87 -23.44 11.96
CA ARG A 313 3.47 -23.86 12.11
C ARG A 313 2.93 -24.63 10.90
N VAL A 314 3.57 -24.44 9.74
CA VAL A 314 3.23 -25.05 8.45
C VAL A 314 4.51 -25.56 7.78
N ASN A 315 4.43 -26.68 7.09
CA ASN A 315 5.50 -27.28 6.30
C ASN A 315 5.16 -27.26 4.81
N VAL A 316 6.16 -27.14 3.96
CA VAL A 316 6.08 -27.44 2.52
C VAL A 316 6.17 -28.98 2.35
N VAL A 317 5.29 -29.58 1.54
CA VAL A 317 5.20 -31.04 1.37
C VAL A 317 5.85 -31.50 0.06
N ASP A 318 5.83 -30.67 -0.97
CA ASP A 318 6.23 -31.01 -2.35
C ASP A 318 7.43 -30.21 -2.82
N GLY A 319 8.46 -30.09 -2.01
CA GLY A 319 9.69 -29.40 -2.33
C GLY A 319 10.35 -28.74 -1.13
N ASP A 320 11.45 -28.04 -1.36
CA ASP A 320 12.27 -27.43 -0.30
C ASP A 320 11.95 -25.94 -0.07
N ALA A 321 11.24 -25.30 -1.00
CA ALA A 321 10.95 -23.88 -0.94
C ALA A 321 9.44 -23.59 -0.99
N PRO A 322 8.95 -22.66 -0.16
CA PRO A 322 7.58 -22.22 -0.22
C PRO A 322 7.34 -21.41 -1.52
N ARG A 323 6.43 -21.89 -2.35
CA ARG A 323 6.01 -21.27 -3.62
C ARG A 323 4.51 -21.08 -3.62
N LEU A 324 4.01 -20.18 -4.45
CA LEU A 324 2.58 -19.91 -4.58
C LEU A 324 1.79 -21.18 -4.96
N THR A 325 2.41 -22.07 -5.74
CA THR A 325 1.83 -23.34 -6.21
C THR A 325 2.21 -24.55 -5.38
N ALA A 326 2.99 -24.39 -4.30
CA ALA A 326 3.40 -25.50 -3.44
C ALA A 326 2.24 -26.06 -2.63
N THR A 327 2.42 -27.31 -2.19
CA THR A 327 1.50 -28.01 -1.27
C THR A 327 1.97 -27.81 0.16
N TYR A 328 1.05 -27.44 1.04
CA TYR A 328 1.30 -27.10 2.43
C TYR A 328 0.53 -28.01 3.38
N ALA A 329 1.10 -28.33 4.53
CA ALA A 329 0.48 -29.07 5.61
C ALA A 329 0.84 -28.47 6.97
N LEU A 330 0.07 -28.80 8.01
CA LEU A 330 0.43 -28.46 9.39
C LEU A 330 1.75 -29.10 9.77
N ALA A 331 2.58 -28.38 10.55
CA ALA A 331 3.83 -28.90 11.11
C ALA A 331 3.57 -29.91 12.23
#